data_42577ba01a6d90f9888ee87db7a372c6
#
_entry.id   42577ba01a6d90f9888ee87db7a372c6
#
_cell.length_a   1.000
_cell.length_b   1.000
_cell.length_c   1.000
_cell.angle_alpha   90.00
_cell.angle_beta   90.00
_cell.angle_gamma   90.00
#
_symmetry.space_group_name_H-M   'P 1'
#
loop_
_entity.id
_entity.type
_entity.pdbx_description
1 polymer ?
#
loop_
_entity_poly.entity_id
_entity_poly.type
_entity_poly.pdbx_seq_one_letter_code
_entity_poly.pdbx_strand_id
1 'polypeptide(L)'
;MGEVEFEGVPERWTALLPSYADMAFALGGGQTLGIQNHARFGTEVYDELPGIEFDEDEVTELTEGGVDTELFYEMDADAHFIDPHILTHWYDWDRDDVDQVRTDVGPFFGNFIRRHSDEWHDYRYYDLYEALELMAEVFQARDRYDALVDLHETMLGTIDERLPPDDQRPTAMLVYPAESGNEFYPFRFDDGGISTKQWRDLGLTDALATTDVGHYRYGDRSTVDLETLLEIDPEVLLVRNHGGDSESEFREAVVEPLRDDPAASKVQAVKDDAVYSAGYLDQGPIINFYHTERAATDIYPDAFDDATLFDRERVAEIVTGEF
;
A
#
# COMPACT_ATOMS: atom_id res chain seq x y z
N MET A 1 -2.07 -22.74 4.74
CA MET A 1 -1.34 -21.94 5.74
C MET A 1 -1.33 -22.75 7.03
N GLY A 2 -0.25 -22.64 7.83
CA GLY A 2 -0.06 -23.35 9.09
C GLY A 2 0.11 -22.38 10.25
N GLU A 3 0.50 -22.92 11.39
CA GLU A 3 0.94 -22.16 12.56
C GLU A 3 2.45 -21.98 12.48
N VAL A 4 2.94 -20.83 12.94
CA VAL A 4 4.36 -20.51 13.09
C VAL A 4 4.63 -20.27 14.56
N GLU A 5 5.62 -20.95 15.11
CA GLU A 5 6.04 -20.81 16.50
C GLU A 5 7.35 -19.98 16.53
N PHE A 6 7.37 -18.94 17.33
CA PHE A 6 8.53 -18.10 17.57
C PHE A 6 9.11 -18.41 18.95
N GLU A 7 10.44 -18.57 19.06
CA GLU A 7 11.13 -18.77 20.33
C GLU A 7 11.11 -17.51 21.23
N GLY A 8 10.92 -16.35 20.64
CA GLY A 8 10.84 -15.04 21.28
C GLY A 8 10.30 -13.99 20.34
N VAL A 9 10.25 -12.75 20.78
CA VAL A 9 9.92 -11.61 19.93
C VAL A 9 11.10 -11.40 18.96
N PRO A 10 10.88 -11.37 17.64
CA PRO A 10 11.96 -11.15 16.67
C PRO A 10 12.62 -9.76 16.87
N GLU A 11 13.94 -9.74 16.98
CA GLU A 11 14.73 -8.50 17.05
C GLU A 11 15.31 -8.12 15.68
N ARG A 12 15.57 -9.11 14.84
CA ARG A 12 16.13 -8.99 13.50
C ARG A 12 15.18 -9.63 12.50
N TRP A 13 14.62 -8.86 11.60
CA TRP A 13 13.62 -9.38 10.69
C TRP A 13 13.67 -8.70 9.32
N THR A 14 13.14 -9.39 8.31
CA THR A 14 12.97 -8.86 6.95
C THR A 14 11.50 -8.82 6.57
N ALA A 15 11.14 -7.89 5.70
CA ALA A 15 9.83 -7.86 5.05
C ALA A 15 10.03 -7.68 3.55
N LEU A 16 9.33 -8.47 2.73
CA LEU A 16 9.41 -8.25 1.28
C LEU A 16 8.60 -7.02 0.88
N LEU A 17 7.43 -6.85 1.49
CA LEU A 17 6.50 -5.77 1.15
C LEU A 17 6.53 -4.66 2.22
N PRO A 18 6.53 -3.39 1.79
CA PRO A 18 6.45 -2.23 2.70
C PRO A 18 5.33 -2.30 3.74
N SER A 19 4.20 -2.91 3.41
CA SER A 19 3.07 -3.04 4.33
C SER A 19 3.43 -3.75 5.64
N TYR A 20 4.18 -4.85 5.57
CA TYR A 20 4.62 -5.58 6.76
C TYR A 20 5.71 -4.85 7.53
N ALA A 21 6.58 -4.11 6.80
CA ALA A 21 7.59 -3.27 7.43
C ALA A 21 6.96 -2.13 8.24
N ASP A 22 5.96 -1.43 7.67
CA ASP A 22 5.21 -0.39 8.37
C ASP A 22 4.40 -0.95 9.55
N MET A 23 3.79 -2.15 9.44
CA MET A 23 3.12 -2.81 10.54
C MET A 23 4.07 -3.10 11.72
N ALA A 24 5.22 -3.70 11.44
CA ALA A 24 6.20 -4.02 12.47
C ALA A 24 6.75 -2.75 13.12
N PHE A 25 7.04 -1.72 12.33
CA PHE A 25 7.48 -0.43 12.83
C PHE A 25 6.43 0.24 13.72
N ALA A 26 5.18 0.28 13.30
CA ALA A 26 4.05 0.80 14.07
C ALA A 26 3.84 0.08 15.42
N LEU A 27 4.15 -1.21 15.46
CA LEU A 27 4.10 -2.04 16.67
C LEU A 27 5.35 -1.93 17.54
N GLY A 28 6.32 -1.07 17.17
CA GLY A 28 7.58 -0.88 17.90
C GLY A 28 8.57 -2.01 17.73
N GLY A 29 8.46 -2.78 16.64
CA GLY A 29 9.38 -3.84 16.28
C GLY A 29 10.70 -3.34 15.64
N GLY A 30 10.91 -2.01 15.59
CA GLY A 30 12.06 -1.42 14.91
C GLY A 30 11.92 -1.45 13.39
N GLN A 31 13.02 -1.18 12.68
CA GLN A 31 13.02 -1.17 11.22
C GLN A 31 13.46 -2.53 10.63
N THR A 32 13.04 -2.80 9.42
CA THR A 32 13.37 -4.02 8.66
C THR A 32 14.87 -4.04 8.27
N LEU A 33 15.47 -5.23 8.22
CA LEU A 33 16.82 -5.40 7.66
C LEU A 33 16.82 -5.32 6.14
N GLY A 34 15.73 -5.65 5.49
CA GLY A 34 15.64 -5.65 4.04
C GLY A 34 14.21 -5.59 3.54
N ILE A 35 14.03 -4.97 2.38
CA ILE A 35 12.73 -4.76 1.74
C ILE A 35 12.86 -4.81 0.22
N GLN A 36 11.77 -5.10 -0.44
CA GLN A 36 11.69 -5.02 -1.90
C GLN A 36 11.39 -3.57 -2.32
N ASN A 37 12.16 -3.07 -3.28
CA ASN A 37 11.82 -1.83 -3.98
C ASN A 37 11.73 -0.63 -3.04
N HIS A 38 12.85 -0.28 -2.42
CA HIS A 38 13.03 0.82 -1.47
C HIS A 38 12.26 2.09 -1.86
N ALA A 39 12.37 2.50 -3.13
CA ALA A 39 11.69 3.69 -3.67
C ALA A 39 10.15 3.62 -3.59
N ARG A 40 9.57 2.51 -3.17
CA ARG A 40 8.12 2.32 -2.99
C ARG A 40 7.68 2.24 -1.54
N PHE A 41 8.58 2.48 -0.61
CA PHE A 41 8.29 2.37 0.83
C PHE A 41 7.97 3.75 1.41
N GLY A 42 7.34 4.59 1.02
CA GLY A 42 6.79 5.84 1.59
C GLY A 42 7.30 6.26 2.99
N THR A 43 8.59 6.09 3.24
CA THR A 43 9.21 6.32 4.55
C THR A 43 9.26 7.79 4.95
N GLU A 44 9.13 8.71 3.98
CA GLU A 44 9.08 10.14 4.22
C GLU A 44 7.95 10.57 5.17
N VAL A 45 6.88 9.75 5.30
CA VAL A 45 5.81 10.03 6.26
C VAL A 45 6.27 9.91 7.72
N TYR A 46 7.34 9.16 7.98
CA TYR A 46 7.87 9.02 9.33
C TYR A 46 8.57 10.28 9.81
N ASP A 47 9.13 11.10 8.90
CA ASP A 47 9.75 12.39 9.21
C ASP A 47 8.73 13.40 9.79
N GLU A 48 7.44 13.19 9.55
CA GLU A 48 6.37 14.00 10.11
C GLU A 48 5.97 13.57 11.54
N LEU A 49 6.47 12.44 12.03
CA LEU A 49 6.17 11.92 13.36
C LEU A 49 7.21 12.43 14.38
N PRO A 50 6.79 13.12 15.45
CA PRO A 50 7.73 13.71 16.40
C PRO A 50 8.58 12.65 17.12
N GLY A 51 9.91 12.77 17.02
CA GLY A 51 10.85 11.89 17.71
C GLY A 51 10.98 10.48 17.12
N ILE A 52 10.43 10.25 15.96
CA ILE A 52 10.62 9.02 15.18
C ILE A 52 11.79 9.22 14.23
N GLU A 53 12.66 8.23 14.16
CA GLU A 53 13.78 8.16 13.22
C GLU A 53 13.69 6.84 12.45
N PHE A 54 13.83 6.90 11.13
CA PHE A 54 13.93 5.76 10.23
C PHE A 54 15.16 5.96 9.34
N ASP A 55 16.10 5.03 9.35
CA ASP A 55 17.33 5.11 8.57
C ASP A 55 17.24 4.22 7.33
N GLU A 56 16.92 4.82 6.19
CA GLU A 56 16.81 4.10 4.92
C GLU A 56 18.13 3.47 4.46
N ASP A 57 19.26 4.07 4.81
CA ASP A 57 20.58 3.57 4.42
C ASP A 57 20.94 2.24 5.13
N GLU A 58 20.28 1.93 6.24
CA GLU A 58 20.44 0.65 6.96
C GLU A 58 19.55 -0.48 6.41
N VAL A 59 18.65 -0.20 5.47
CA VAL A 59 17.73 -1.19 4.91
C VAL A 59 18.26 -1.74 3.58
N THR A 60 18.38 -3.04 3.45
CA THR A 60 18.89 -3.70 2.24
C THR A 60 17.80 -3.81 1.16
N GLU A 61 18.12 -3.43 -0.08
CA GLU A 61 17.26 -3.70 -1.24
C GLU A 61 17.31 -5.19 -1.60
N LEU A 62 16.18 -5.90 -1.44
CA LEU A 62 16.12 -7.36 -1.65
C LEU A 62 16.00 -7.78 -3.11
N THR A 63 15.64 -6.85 -4.00
CA THR A 63 15.31 -7.17 -5.40
C THR A 63 16.36 -6.70 -6.40
N GLU A 64 17.44 -6.09 -5.96
CA GLU A 64 18.55 -5.71 -6.83
C GLU A 64 19.28 -6.97 -7.35
N GLY A 65 18.95 -7.36 -8.57
CA GLY A 65 19.48 -8.58 -9.21
C GLY A 65 18.66 -9.85 -8.99
N GLY A 66 17.53 -9.76 -8.29
CA GLY A 66 16.63 -10.87 -7.91
C GLY A 66 16.61 -11.08 -6.41
N VAL A 67 15.57 -11.74 -5.91
CA VAL A 67 15.50 -12.14 -4.50
C VAL A 67 16.32 -13.41 -4.32
N ASP A 68 17.56 -13.30 -3.85
CA ASP A 68 18.48 -14.41 -3.71
C ASP A 68 18.43 -15.02 -2.30
N THR A 69 18.49 -16.35 -2.22
CA THR A 69 18.56 -17.07 -0.94
C THR A 69 19.80 -16.70 -0.13
N GLU A 70 20.93 -16.39 -0.79
CA GLU A 70 22.19 -15.99 -0.13
C GLU A 70 21.98 -14.73 0.73
N LEU A 71 21.15 -13.77 0.30
CA LEU A 71 20.84 -12.57 1.08
C LEU A 71 20.19 -12.90 2.43
N PHE A 72 19.31 -13.91 2.48
CA PHE A 72 18.66 -14.32 3.72
C PHE A 72 19.66 -14.92 4.71
N TYR A 73 20.64 -15.68 4.22
CA TYR A 73 21.74 -16.19 5.06
C TYR A 73 22.66 -15.07 5.57
N GLU A 74 22.95 -14.06 4.74
CA GLU A 74 23.79 -12.93 5.13
C GLU A 74 23.10 -12.03 6.17
N MET A 75 21.81 -11.81 6.02
CA MET A 75 21.03 -11.00 6.98
C MET A 75 20.83 -11.70 8.31
N ASP A 76 20.85 -13.04 8.37
CA ASP A 76 20.72 -13.84 9.59
C ASP A 76 19.55 -13.33 10.48
N ALA A 77 18.36 -13.26 9.88
CA ALA A 77 17.17 -12.71 10.52
C ALA A 77 16.41 -13.75 11.33
N ASP A 78 15.83 -13.34 12.47
CA ASP A 78 15.01 -14.20 13.34
C ASP A 78 13.67 -14.57 12.68
N ALA A 79 13.20 -13.73 11.75
CA ALA A 79 11.92 -13.91 11.07
C ALA A 79 11.88 -13.21 9.71
N HIS A 80 11.05 -13.75 8.82
CA HIS A 80 10.79 -13.16 7.51
C HIS A 80 9.27 -12.89 7.38
N PHE A 81 8.88 -11.60 7.45
CA PHE A 81 7.47 -11.20 7.24
C PHE A 81 7.15 -11.15 5.75
N ILE A 82 7.14 -12.33 5.17
CA ILE A 82 7.01 -12.58 3.74
C ILE A 82 6.02 -13.71 3.53
N ASP A 83 5.10 -13.52 2.56
CA ASP A 83 4.31 -14.64 2.05
C ASP A 83 5.18 -15.49 1.12
N PRO A 84 5.50 -16.74 1.45
CA PRO A 84 6.36 -17.58 0.62
C PRO A 84 5.80 -17.85 -0.78
N HIS A 85 4.48 -17.71 -0.98
CA HIS A 85 3.90 -17.88 -2.31
C HIS A 85 4.37 -16.80 -3.29
N ILE A 86 4.69 -15.60 -2.80
CA ILE A 86 5.27 -14.55 -3.65
C ILE A 86 6.64 -14.98 -4.17
N LEU A 87 7.48 -15.56 -3.31
CA LEU A 87 8.81 -16.01 -3.68
C LEU A 87 8.76 -17.07 -4.79
N THR A 88 7.82 -18.02 -4.67
CA THR A 88 7.67 -19.13 -5.62
C THR A 88 6.91 -18.78 -6.89
N HIS A 89 6.15 -17.67 -6.95
CA HIS A 89 5.36 -17.29 -8.12
C HIS A 89 5.88 -16.06 -8.87
N TRP A 90 6.56 -15.16 -8.17
CA TRP A 90 7.10 -13.94 -8.79
C TRP A 90 8.62 -13.92 -8.90
N TYR A 91 9.29 -14.79 -8.13
CA TYR A 91 10.75 -14.94 -8.14
C TYR A 91 11.09 -16.40 -8.43
N ASP A 92 12.31 -16.68 -8.78
CA ASP A 92 12.76 -18.01 -9.23
C ASP A 92 13.00 -19.00 -8.07
N TRP A 93 12.31 -18.83 -6.93
CA TRP A 93 12.39 -19.75 -5.79
C TRP A 93 11.53 -20.98 -6.01
N ASP A 94 12.00 -22.12 -5.51
CA ASP A 94 11.18 -23.31 -5.37
C ASP A 94 10.82 -23.59 -3.89
N ARG A 95 10.10 -24.68 -3.65
CA ARG A 95 9.71 -25.03 -2.28
C ARG A 95 10.87 -25.49 -1.42
N ASP A 96 11.89 -26.07 -2.02
CA ASP A 96 13.08 -26.54 -1.29
C ASP A 96 13.88 -25.31 -0.81
N ASP A 97 13.96 -24.23 -1.59
CA ASP A 97 14.58 -22.95 -1.20
C ASP A 97 13.86 -22.35 0.02
N VAL A 98 12.51 -22.28 -0.03
CA VAL A 98 11.70 -21.79 1.10
C VAL A 98 11.91 -22.65 2.35
N ASP A 99 11.88 -23.98 2.21
CA ASP A 99 12.04 -24.91 3.32
C ASP A 99 13.45 -24.85 3.92
N GLN A 100 14.47 -24.62 3.09
CA GLN A 100 15.86 -24.50 3.53
C GLN A 100 16.08 -23.19 4.33
N VAL A 101 15.67 -22.03 3.81
CA VAL A 101 15.79 -20.74 4.53
C VAL A 101 14.98 -20.79 5.83
N ARG A 102 13.76 -21.34 5.80
CA ARG A 102 12.93 -21.50 6.99
C ARG A 102 13.59 -22.35 8.08
N THR A 103 14.37 -23.36 7.70
CA THR A 103 15.00 -24.31 8.63
C THR A 103 16.33 -23.76 9.16
N ASP A 104 17.10 -23.15 8.30
CA ASP A 104 18.49 -22.79 8.57
C ASP A 104 18.67 -21.35 9.06
N VAL A 105 17.73 -20.46 8.75
CA VAL A 105 17.78 -19.02 9.10
C VAL A 105 16.63 -18.64 10.02
N GLY A 106 15.39 -18.56 9.51
CA GLY A 106 14.25 -18.12 10.30
C GLY A 106 12.90 -18.42 9.62
N PRO A 107 11.80 -18.44 10.40
CA PRO A 107 10.48 -18.76 9.88
C PRO A 107 9.95 -17.65 8.95
N PHE A 108 9.17 -18.07 7.95
CA PHE A 108 8.33 -17.19 7.18
C PHE A 108 6.97 -17.00 7.84
N PHE A 109 6.57 -15.74 7.99
CA PHE A 109 5.27 -15.35 8.51
C PHE A 109 4.72 -14.19 7.68
N GLY A 110 3.68 -14.41 6.90
CA GLY A 110 3.09 -13.37 6.05
C GLY A 110 1.95 -13.90 5.18
N ASN A 111 1.22 -12.96 4.64
CA ASN A 111 0.12 -13.17 3.72
C ASN A 111 0.14 -12.04 2.69
N PHE A 112 -0.12 -12.34 1.43
CA PHE A 112 -0.17 -11.31 0.41
C PHE A 112 -1.49 -10.54 0.48
N ILE A 113 -1.47 -9.39 1.13
CA ILE A 113 -2.64 -8.54 1.40
C ILE A 113 -2.75 -7.31 0.50
N ARG A 114 -1.83 -7.11 -0.42
CA ARG A 114 -1.82 -5.94 -1.32
C ARG A 114 -3.08 -5.87 -2.18
N ARG A 115 -3.41 -7.00 -2.81
CA ARG A 115 -4.58 -7.25 -3.64
C ARG A 115 -4.72 -8.75 -3.87
N HIS A 116 -5.87 -9.24 -4.33
CA HIS A 116 -5.92 -10.57 -4.93
C HIS A 116 -5.06 -10.55 -6.20
N SER A 117 -4.08 -11.45 -6.25
CA SER A 117 -3.19 -11.54 -7.40
C SER A 117 -3.77 -12.47 -8.46
N ASP A 118 -3.19 -13.63 -8.64
CA ASP A 118 -3.52 -14.59 -9.68
C ASP A 118 -4.25 -15.81 -9.08
N GLU A 119 -4.48 -16.85 -9.90
CA GLU A 119 -5.18 -18.08 -9.48
C GLU A 119 -4.49 -18.82 -8.31
N TRP A 120 -3.18 -18.60 -8.10
CA TRP A 120 -2.46 -19.18 -6.96
C TRP A 120 -2.86 -18.56 -5.61
N HIS A 121 -3.48 -17.38 -5.60
CA HIS A 121 -3.92 -16.69 -4.39
C HIS A 121 -5.34 -17.13 -4.02
N ASP A 122 -5.53 -18.41 -3.75
CA ASP A 122 -6.80 -19.05 -3.39
C ASP A 122 -6.96 -19.35 -1.89
N TYR A 123 -6.01 -18.83 -1.07
CA TYR A 123 -6.01 -18.98 0.38
C TYR A 123 -6.64 -17.75 1.07
N ARG A 124 -6.79 -17.84 2.41
CA ARG A 124 -7.39 -16.76 3.20
C ARG A 124 -6.69 -15.43 2.93
N TYR A 125 -7.50 -14.44 2.67
CA TYR A 125 -7.10 -13.05 2.53
C TYR A 125 -7.37 -12.31 3.84
N TYR A 126 -6.41 -11.50 4.30
CA TYR A 126 -6.54 -10.66 5.48
C TYR A 126 -6.65 -9.20 5.07
N ASP A 127 -7.49 -8.43 5.75
CA ASP A 127 -7.44 -6.99 5.66
C ASP A 127 -6.23 -6.42 6.44
N LEU A 128 -6.05 -5.09 6.38
CA LEU A 128 -4.93 -4.43 7.00
C LEU A 128 -4.86 -4.70 8.51
N TYR A 129 -6.00 -4.57 9.21
CA TYR A 129 -6.04 -4.67 10.67
C TYR A 129 -6.12 -6.12 11.15
N GLU A 130 -6.68 -7.04 10.37
CA GLU A 130 -6.54 -8.48 10.62
C GLU A 130 -5.07 -8.93 10.52
N ALA A 131 -4.33 -8.44 9.51
CA ALA A 131 -2.90 -8.75 9.39
C ALA A 131 -2.08 -8.08 10.50
N LEU A 132 -2.40 -6.83 10.86
CA LEU A 132 -1.76 -6.11 11.97
C LEU A 132 -1.99 -6.81 13.32
N GLU A 133 -3.18 -7.39 13.56
CA GLU A 133 -3.46 -8.16 14.78
C GLU A 133 -2.52 -9.36 14.92
N LEU A 134 -2.33 -10.10 13.81
CA LEU A 134 -1.40 -11.24 13.81
C LEU A 134 0.06 -10.79 14.01
N MET A 135 0.45 -9.66 13.44
CA MET A 135 1.77 -9.06 13.69
C MET A 135 1.93 -8.63 15.14
N ALA A 136 0.87 -8.09 15.76
CA ALA A 136 0.89 -7.71 17.16
C ALA A 136 1.03 -8.92 18.11
N GLU A 137 0.52 -10.09 17.73
CA GLU A 137 0.77 -11.34 18.48
C GLU A 137 2.26 -11.72 18.41
N VAL A 138 2.90 -11.62 17.25
CA VAL A 138 4.34 -11.91 17.08
C VAL A 138 5.21 -10.96 17.91
N PHE A 139 4.93 -9.67 17.85
CA PHE A 139 5.68 -8.64 18.61
C PHE A 139 5.24 -8.48 20.06
N GLN A 140 4.24 -9.25 20.52
CA GLN A 140 3.63 -9.13 21.86
C GLN A 140 3.21 -7.68 22.17
N ALA A 141 2.69 -6.98 21.18
CA ALA A 141 2.37 -5.56 21.17
C ALA A 141 0.86 -5.28 21.10
N ARG A 142 0.05 -6.05 21.83
CA ARG A 142 -1.41 -5.94 21.78
C ARG A 142 -1.90 -4.54 22.12
N ASP A 143 -1.31 -3.90 23.13
CA ASP A 143 -1.71 -2.56 23.55
C ASP A 143 -1.49 -1.51 22.45
N ARG A 144 -0.42 -1.66 21.65
CA ARG A 144 -0.16 -0.81 20.48
C ARG A 144 -1.16 -1.04 19.36
N TYR A 145 -1.47 -2.31 19.09
CA TYR A 145 -2.52 -2.67 18.14
C TYR A 145 -3.86 -2.04 18.51
N ASP A 146 -4.30 -2.21 19.75
CA ASP A 146 -5.57 -1.66 20.22
C ASP A 146 -5.59 -0.11 20.08
N ALA A 147 -4.48 0.57 20.39
CA ALA A 147 -4.36 2.02 20.23
C ALA A 147 -4.38 2.47 18.76
N LEU A 148 -3.76 1.72 17.84
CA LEU A 148 -3.81 1.99 16.41
C LEU A 148 -5.22 1.79 15.84
N VAL A 149 -5.93 0.75 16.28
CA VAL A 149 -7.33 0.51 15.91
C VAL A 149 -8.22 1.66 16.37
N ASP A 150 -8.11 2.08 17.64
CA ASP A 150 -8.89 3.20 18.18
C ASP A 150 -8.65 4.50 17.40
N LEU A 151 -7.39 4.76 17.01
CA LEU A 151 -7.04 5.93 16.22
C LEU A 151 -7.64 5.85 14.81
N HIS A 152 -7.57 4.69 14.17
CA HIS A 152 -8.16 4.45 12.86
C HIS A 152 -9.69 4.58 12.89
N GLU A 153 -10.36 3.98 13.88
CA GLU A 153 -11.82 4.10 14.02
C GLU A 153 -12.24 5.55 14.23
N THR A 154 -11.47 6.32 15.01
CA THR A 154 -11.71 7.76 15.21
C THR A 154 -11.58 8.54 13.90
N MET A 155 -10.55 8.24 13.11
CA MET A 155 -10.35 8.83 11.79
C MET A 155 -11.52 8.52 10.84
N LEU A 156 -11.89 7.23 10.74
CA LEU A 156 -13.02 6.82 9.90
C LEU A 156 -14.34 7.44 10.33
N GLY A 157 -14.59 7.55 11.65
CA GLY A 157 -15.76 8.24 12.18
C GLY A 157 -15.81 9.71 11.76
N THR A 158 -14.65 10.40 11.80
CA THR A 158 -14.53 11.80 11.35
C THR A 158 -14.78 11.93 9.84
N ILE A 159 -14.28 10.96 9.06
CA ILE A 159 -14.51 10.92 7.61
C ILE A 159 -15.99 10.72 7.31
N ASP A 160 -16.63 9.72 7.90
CA ASP A 160 -18.04 9.39 7.66
C ASP A 160 -18.98 10.56 7.99
N GLU A 161 -18.70 11.32 9.06
CA GLU A 161 -19.45 12.51 9.42
C GLU A 161 -19.37 13.66 8.42
N ARG A 162 -18.30 13.73 7.61
CA ARG A 162 -18.02 14.83 6.68
C ARG A 162 -18.24 14.48 5.21
N LEU A 163 -18.24 13.19 4.88
CA LEU A 163 -18.45 12.75 3.49
C LEU A 163 -19.81 13.22 2.96
N PRO A 164 -19.86 13.61 1.67
CA PRO A 164 -21.14 13.89 1.02
C PRO A 164 -21.99 12.62 0.94
N PRO A 165 -23.32 12.76 0.75
CA PRO A 165 -24.20 11.62 0.47
C PRO A 165 -23.69 10.74 -0.67
N ASP A 166 -23.94 9.43 -0.61
CA ASP A 166 -23.41 8.45 -1.56
C ASP A 166 -23.64 8.80 -3.04
N ASP A 167 -24.79 9.39 -3.34
CA ASP A 167 -25.16 9.83 -4.70
C ASP A 167 -24.45 11.10 -5.18
N GLN A 168 -23.62 11.71 -4.32
CA GLN A 168 -22.78 12.87 -4.64
C GLN A 168 -21.28 12.53 -4.58
N ARG A 169 -20.93 11.29 -4.26
CA ARG A 169 -19.54 10.84 -4.25
C ARG A 169 -19.06 10.56 -5.68
N PRO A 170 -17.85 11.02 -6.06
CA PRO A 170 -17.39 10.89 -7.43
C PRO A 170 -17.10 9.44 -7.82
N THR A 171 -17.25 9.17 -9.11
CA THR A 171 -16.69 7.98 -9.73
C THR A 171 -15.20 8.16 -9.95
N ALA A 172 -14.40 7.19 -9.55
CA ALA A 172 -12.94 7.24 -9.70
C ALA A 172 -12.39 6.02 -10.43
N MET A 173 -11.38 6.24 -11.25
CA MET A 173 -10.61 5.18 -11.89
C MET A 173 -9.17 5.21 -11.38
N LEU A 174 -8.70 4.08 -10.86
CA LEU A 174 -7.32 3.90 -10.42
C LEU A 174 -6.53 3.18 -11.51
N VAL A 175 -5.42 3.79 -11.91
CA VAL A 175 -4.57 3.27 -12.98
C VAL A 175 -3.08 3.35 -12.62
N TYR A 176 -2.29 2.51 -13.27
CA TYR A 176 -0.84 2.59 -13.30
C TYR A 176 -0.37 2.78 -14.74
N PRO A 177 0.47 3.78 -15.06
CA PRO A 177 0.96 4.01 -16.41
C PRO A 177 1.75 2.80 -16.92
N ALA A 178 1.45 2.35 -18.13
CA ALA A 178 2.27 1.36 -18.82
C ALA A 178 3.49 2.01 -19.47
N GLU A 179 4.52 1.23 -19.75
CA GLU A 179 5.77 1.72 -20.35
C GLU A 179 5.56 2.40 -21.72
N SER A 180 4.46 2.08 -22.41
CA SER A 180 4.09 2.70 -23.69
C SER A 180 3.75 4.19 -23.59
N GLY A 181 3.41 4.68 -22.38
CA GLY A 181 3.01 6.05 -22.10
C GLY A 181 1.57 6.43 -22.50
N ASN A 182 0.89 5.59 -23.29
CA ASN A 182 -0.46 5.83 -23.79
C ASN A 182 -1.46 4.75 -23.33
N GLU A 183 -1.04 3.85 -22.48
CA GLU A 183 -1.84 2.77 -21.93
C GLU A 183 -1.69 2.73 -20.42
N PHE A 184 -2.69 2.18 -19.75
CA PHE A 184 -2.74 2.11 -18.31
C PHE A 184 -3.18 0.72 -17.85
N TYR A 185 -2.59 0.22 -16.78
CA TYR A 185 -3.07 -0.94 -16.07
C TYR A 185 -4.20 -0.52 -15.12
N PRO A 186 -5.42 -1.04 -15.26
CA PRO A 186 -6.54 -0.69 -14.42
C PRO A 186 -6.53 -1.45 -13.10
N PHE A 187 -6.93 -0.79 -12.02
CA PHE A 187 -7.13 -1.39 -10.69
C PHE A 187 -8.56 -1.18 -10.22
N ARG A 188 -9.18 -2.23 -9.73
CA ARG A 188 -10.53 -2.17 -9.18
C ARG A 188 -10.51 -1.98 -7.67
N PHE A 189 -11.54 -1.32 -7.13
CA PHE A 189 -11.67 -1.09 -5.69
C PHE A 189 -12.24 -2.30 -4.94
N ASP A 190 -12.94 -3.18 -5.63
CA ASP A 190 -13.68 -4.30 -5.07
C ASP A 190 -12.82 -5.54 -4.74
N ASP A 191 -11.53 -5.52 -5.01
CA ASP A 191 -10.64 -6.64 -4.68
C ASP A 191 -10.31 -6.79 -3.19
N GLY A 192 -10.66 -5.79 -2.38
CA GLY A 192 -10.49 -5.81 -0.92
C GLY A 192 -9.09 -5.54 -0.40
N GLY A 193 -8.08 -5.40 -1.29
CA GLY A 193 -6.69 -5.23 -0.92
C GLY A 193 -6.35 -3.90 -0.25
N ILE A 194 -5.21 -3.90 0.46
CA ILE A 194 -4.71 -2.67 1.11
C ILE A 194 -4.40 -1.58 0.10
N SER A 195 -4.03 -1.95 -1.12
CA SER A 195 -3.65 -0.99 -2.17
C SER A 195 -4.76 -0.01 -2.58
N THR A 196 -6.00 -0.29 -2.22
CA THR A 196 -7.16 0.55 -2.54
C THR A 196 -7.96 0.95 -1.31
N LYS A 197 -7.45 0.67 -0.10
CA LYS A 197 -8.17 0.86 1.16
C LYS A 197 -8.65 2.30 1.35
N GLN A 198 -7.78 3.30 1.20
CA GLN A 198 -8.12 4.71 1.38
C GLN A 198 -9.27 5.16 0.47
N TRP A 199 -9.36 4.65 -0.75
CA TRP A 199 -10.42 5.01 -1.69
C TRP A 199 -11.78 4.42 -1.28
N ARG A 200 -11.76 3.20 -0.73
CA ARG A 200 -12.97 2.58 -0.17
C ARG A 200 -13.42 3.27 1.12
N ASP A 201 -12.47 3.61 2.00
CA ASP A 201 -12.74 4.34 3.24
C ASP A 201 -13.35 5.72 2.97
N LEU A 202 -12.97 6.37 1.87
CA LEU A 202 -13.54 7.62 1.40
C LEU A 202 -14.81 7.46 0.56
N GLY A 203 -15.29 6.22 0.40
CA GLY A 203 -16.55 5.92 -0.26
C GLY A 203 -16.58 6.27 -1.75
N LEU A 204 -15.43 6.27 -2.45
CA LEU A 204 -15.42 6.49 -3.89
C LEU A 204 -16.09 5.34 -4.63
N THR A 205 -16.77 5.68 -5.71
CA THR A 205 -17.37 4.69 -6.60
C THR A 205 -16.36 4.26 -7.67
N ASP A 206 -16.13 2.96 -7.80
CA ASP A 206 -15.25 2.40 -8.84
C ASP A 206 -15.88 2.63 -10.22
N ALA A 207 -15.26 3.47 -11.06
CA ALA A 207 -15.72 3.73 -12.43
C ALA A 207 -15.72 2.47 -13.30
N LEU A 208 -14.95 1.44 -12.93
CA LEU A 208 -14.90 0.17 -13.64
C LEU A 208 -16.01 -0.80 -13.23
N ALA A 209 -16.77 -0.53 -12.16
CA ALA A 209 -17.75 -1.46 -11.60
C ALA A 209 -18.83 -1.91 -12.60
N THR A 210 -19.14 -1.08 -13.60
CA THR A 210 -20.16 -1.35 -14.63
C THR A 210 -19.55 -1.71 -15.99
N THR A 211 -18.26 -1.95 -16.07
CA THR A 211 -17.54 -2.26 -17.30
C THR A 211 -17.06 -3.71 -17.31
N ASP A 212 -16.68 -4.21 -18.49
CA ASP A 212 -16.02 -5.50 -18.65
C ASP A 212 -14.47 -5.40 -18.47
N VAL A 213 -13.95 -4.23 -18.10
CA VAL A 213 -12.52 -4.03 -17.86
C VAL A 213 -12.08 -4.79 -16.63
N GLY A 214 -11.13 -5.70 -16.81
CA GLY A 214 -10.57 -6.53 -15.74
C GLY A 214 -9.67 -5.74 -14.79
N HIS A 215 -9.45 -6.30 -13.60
CA HIS A 215 -8.41 -5.85 -12.68
C HIS A 215 -7.03 -6.29 -13.18
N TYR A 216 -6.02 -5.44 -13.03
CA TYR A 216 -4.63 -5.82 -13.31
C TYR A 216 -4.20 -7.04 -12.50
N ARG A 217 -3.63 -8.04 -13.18
CA ARG A 217 -3.02 -9.23 -12.60
C ARG A 217 -1.61 -9.40 -13.13
N TYR A 218 -0.74 -9.97 -12.33
CA TYR A 218 0.66 -10.18 -12.75
C TYR A 218 0.77 -11.11 -13.97
N GLY A 219 -0.09 -12.13 -14.05
CA GLY A 219 -0.17 -13.07 -15.19
C GLY A 219 -1.00 -12.58 -16.38
N ASP A 220 -1.86 -11.56 -16.17
CA ASP A 220 -2.67 -10.93 -17.23
C ASP A 220 -2.50 -9.42 -17.14
N ARG A 221 -1.64 -8.88 -18.01
CA ARG A 221 -1.30 -7.45 -18.07
C ARG A 221 -2.17 -6.70 -19.08
N SER A 222 -3.48 -6.96 -19.06
CA SER A 222 -4.42 -6.21 -19.89
C SER A 222 -4.35 -4.73 -19.54
N THR A 223 -4.25 -3.89 -20.56
CA THR A 223 -4.21 -2.42 -20.45
C THR A 223 -5.47 -1.79 -21.00
N VAL A 224 -5.75 -0.57 -20.59
CA VAL A 224 -6.70 0.34 -21.23
C VAL A 224 -5.96 1.45 -21.92
N ASP A 225 -6.40 1.81 -23.10
CA ASP A 225 -5.87 2.96 -23.88
C ASP A 225 -6.66 4.24 -23.55
N LEU A 226 -6.21 5.35 -24.13
CA LEU A 226 -6.86 6.66 -23.94
C LEU A 226 -8.29 6.72 -24.51
N GLU A 227 -8.63 5.90 -25.53
CA GLU A 227 -9.99 5.84 -26.08
C GLU A 227 -10.91 5.14 -25.08
N THR A 228 -10.47 4.02 -24.51
CA THR A 228 -11.19 3.31 -23.45
C THR A 228 -11.33 4.17 -22.19
N LEU A 229 -10.28 4.90 -21.79
CA LEU A 229 -10.34 5.86 -20.67
C LEU A 229 -11.40 6.93 -20.91
N LEU A 230 -11.50 7.46 -22.15
CA LEU A 230 -12.51 8.44 -22.53
C LEU A 230 -13.93 7.82 -22.57
N GLU A 231 -14.07 6.55 -22.93
CA GLU A 231 -15.38 5.87 -22.89
C GLU A 231 -15.88 5.64 -21.45
N ILE A 232 -14.97 5.37 -20.53
CA ILE A 232 -15.28 5.21 -19.10
C ILE A 232 -15.62 6.57 -18.48
N ASP A 233 -14.90 7.62 -18.89
CA ASP A 233 -15.07 9.03 -18.50
C ASP A 233 -15.21 9.25 -16.98
N PRO A 234 -14.21 8.82 -16.15
CA PRO A 234 -14.27 8.96 -14.70
C PRO A 234 -14.26 10.44 -14.28
N GLU A 235 -14.92 10.77 -13.16
CA GLU A 235 -14.89 12.11 -12.55
C GLU A 235 -13.57 12.39 -11.85
N VAL A 236 -12.89 11.34 -11.35
CA VAL A 236 -11.57 11.38 -10.72
C VAL A 236 -10.66 10.34 -11.35
N LEU A 237 -9.45 10.74 -11.73
CA LEU A 237 -8.40 9.84 -12.20
C LEU A 237 -7.29 9.75 -11.17
N LEU A 238 -7.11 8.57 -10.61
CA LEU A 238 -6.08 8.23 -9.63
C LEU A 238 -4.94 7.53 -10.36
N VAL A 239 -3.78 8.19 -10.42
CA VAL A 239 -2.63 7.65 -11.14
C VAL A 239 -1.56 7.22 -10.15
N ARG A 240 -1.24 5.92 -10.12
CA ARG A 240 -0.09 5.42 -9.36
C ARG A 240 1.20 5.82 -10.04
N ASN A 241 2.03 6.44 -9.28
CA ASN A 241 3.44 6.62 -9.54
C ASN A 241 4.25 5.72 -8.58
N HIS A 242 5.55 5.68 -8.71
CA HIS A 242 6.38 4.87 -7.83
C HIS A 242 6.59 5.47 -6.43
N GLY A 243 5.91 6.56 -6.11
CA GLY A 243 6.03 7.29 -4.86
C GLY A 243 7.19 8.29 -4.89
N GLY A 244 7.26 9.16 -3.87
CA GLY A 244 8.36 10.12 -3.72
C GLY A 244 8.33 11.33 -4.63
N ASP A 245 7.47 11.37 -5.66
CA ASP A 245 7.34 12.54 -6.52
C ASP A 245 6.65 13.68 -5.76
N SER A 246 7.24 14.86 -5.83
CA SER A 246 6.55 16.07 -5.41
C SER A 246 5.31 16.33 -6.28
N GLU A 247 4.38 17.12 -5.79
CA GLU A 247 3.19 17.51 -6.57
C GLU A 247 3.57 18.15 -7.91
N SER A 248 4.65 18.94 -7.96
CA SER A 248 5.14 19.55 -9.20
C SER A 248 5.68 18.54 -10.20
N GLU A 249 6.42 17.53 -9.75
CA GLU A 249 6.94 16.45 -10.59
C GLU A 249 5.80 15.57 -11.12
N PHE A 250 4.83 15.25 -10.28
CA PHE A 250 3.64 14.52 -10.70
C PHE A 250 2.84 15.29 -11.75
N ARG A 251 2.64 16.59 -11.56
CA ARG A 251 1.96 17.43 -12.57
C ARG A 251 2.69 17.46 -13.90
N GLU A 252 3.99 17.63 -13.89
CA GLU A 252 4.81 17.66 -15.12
C GLU A 252 4.82 16.29 -15.82
N ALA A 253 4.95 15.19 -15.06
CA ALA A 253 5.09 13.84 -15.60
C ALA A 253 3.76 13.21 -16.04
N VAL A 254 2.64 13.56 -15.40
CA VAL A 254 1.35 12.89 -15.58
C VAL A 254 0.27 13.85 -16.07
N VAL A 255 0.02 14.95 -15.34
CA VAL A 255 -1.14 15.81 -15.61
C VAL A 255 -0.99 16.59 -16.92
N GLU A 256 0.19 17.19 -17.14
CA GLU A 256 0.43 17.98 -18.37
C GLU A 256 0.36 17.13 -19.64
N PRO A 257 0.99 15.94 -19.71
CA PRO A 257 0.81 15.06 -20.86
C PRO A 257 -0.63 14.67 -21.15
N LEU A 258 -1.44 14.37 -20.11
CA LEU A 258 -2.86 14.07 -20.28
C LEU A 258 -3.66 15.27 -20.80
N ARG A 259 -3.33 16.48 -20.40
CA ARG A 259 -3.97 17.71 -20.88
C ARG A 259 -3.62 18.05 -22.33
N ASP A 260 -2.40 17.71 -22.74
CA ASP A 260 -1.91 17.97 -24.10
C ASP A 260 -2.39 16.93 -25.11
N ASP A 261 -2.80 15.74 -24.63
CA ASP A 261 -3.30 14.69 -25.52
C ASP A 261 -4.74 14.99 -26.01
N PRO A 262 -5.02 14.88 -27.33
CA PRO A 262 -6.34 15.21 -27.89
C PRO A 262 -7.50 14.32 -27.42
N ALA A 263 -7.23 13.10 -26.96
CA ALA A 263 -8.24 12.18 -26.41
C ALA A 263 -8.36 12.36 -24.89
N ALA A 264 -7.25 12.27 -24.16
CA ALA A 264 -7.24 12.37 -22.71
C ALA A 264 -7.78 13.73 -22.20
N SER A 265 -7.50 14.84 -22.90
CA SER A 265 -8.03 16.18 -22.56
C SER A 265 -9.55 16.29 -22.58
N LYS A 266 -10.25 15.28 -23.09
CA LYS A 266 -11.73 15.22 -23.11
C LYS A 266 -12.31 14.42 -21.94
N VAL A 267 -11.50 13.68 -21.22
CA VAL A 267 -11.91 12.94 -20.01
C VAL A 267 -12.35 13.93 -18.93
N GLN A 268 -13.43 13.63 -18.23
CA GLN A 268 -13.99 14.54 -17.22
C GLN A 268 -12.96 14.90 -16.16
N ALA A 269 -12.27 13.90 -15.58
CA ALA A 269 -11.23 14.12 -14.59
C ALA A 269 -10.12 15.10 -15.06
N VAL A 270 -9.71 15.02 -16.33
CA VAL A 270 -8.67 15.91 -16.89
C VAL A 270 -9.20 17.32 -17.10
N LYS A 271 -10.45 17.48 -17.54
CA LYS A 271 -11.09 18.80 -17.71
C LYS A 271 -11.25 19.54 -16.39
N ASP A 272 -11.62 18.81 -15.34
CA ASP A 272 -11.94 19.38 -14.03
C ASP A 272 -10.72 19.49 -13.10
N ASP A 273 -9.51 19.19 -13.60
CA ASP A 273 -8.26 19.16 -12.84
C ASP A 273 -8.28 18.11 -11.70
N ALA A 274 -9.07 17.05 -11.84
CA ALA A 274 -9.28 15.98 -10.85
C ALA A 274 -8.41 14.75 -11.16
N VAL A 275 -7.12 14.97 -11.43
CA VAL A 275 -6.11 13.94 -11.65
C VAL A 275 -5.13 13.99 -10.49
N TYR A 276 -5.11 12.95 -9.66
CA TYR A 276 -4.34 12.91 -8.43
C TYR A 276 -3.35 11.75 -8.39
N SER A 277 -2.24 11.94 -7.68
CA SER A 277 -1.34 10.85 -7.33
C SER A 277 -2.04 9.88 -6.39
N ALA A 278 -2.04 8.60 -6.73
CA ALA A 278 -2.63 7.55 -5.90
C ALA A 278 -1.71 7.07 -4.77
N GLY A 279 -0.54 7.66 -4.62
CA GLY A 279 0.40 7.32 -3.56
C GLY A 279 1.01 5.92 -3.71
N TYR A 280 1.56 5.42 -2.62
CA TYR A 280 2.23 4.13 -2.57
C TYR A 280 1.26 2.94 -2.68
N LEU A 281 1.75 1.87 -3.31
CA LEU A 281 0.99 0.65 -3.53
C LEU A 281 0.83 -0.18 -2.26
N ASP A 282 1.88 -0.21 -1.46
CA ASP A 282 1.94 -0.92 -0.18
C ASP A 282 1.80 0.06 0.96
N GLN A 283 0.93 -0.25 1.88
CA GLN A 283 0.68 0.57 3.06
C GLN A 283 0.37 -0.33 4.26
N GLY A 284 1.02 -0.06 5.36
CA GLY A 284 0.64 -0.52 6.67
C GLY A 284 -0.19 0.57 7.37
N PRO A 285 -0.33 0.54 8.70
CA PRO A 285 -1.23 1.45 9.42
C PRO A 285 -0.80 2.91 9.36
N ILE A 286 0.51 3.21 9.49
CA ILE A 286 1.00 4.60 9.50
C ILE A 286 0.85 5.21 8.10
N ILE A 287 1.37 4.56 7.07
CA ILE A 287 1.27 5.02 5.69
C ILE A 287 -0.21 5.18 5.27
N ASN A 288 -1.09 4.27 5.75
CA ASN A 288 -2.52 4.37 5.47
C ASN A 288 -3.18 5.62 6.09
N PHE A 289 -2.78 6.04 7.29
CA PHE A 289 -3.27 7.29 7.87
C PHE A 289 -2.96 8.49 6.97
N TYR A 290 -1.71 8.63 6.54
CA TYR A 290 -1.28 9.73 5.66
C TYR A 290 -1.96 9.68 4.30
N HIS A 291 -2.04 8.49 3.68
CA HIS A 291 -2.69 8.34 2.38
C HIS A 291 -4.18 8.68 2.43
N THR A 292 -4.87 8.29 3.50
CA THR A 292 -6.29 8.56 3.66
C THR A 292 -6.56 10.05 3.92
N GLU A 293 -5.73 10.70 4.73
CA GLU A 293 -5.84 12.14 4.99
C GLU A 293 -5.59 12.95 3.72
N ARG A 294 -4.50 12.65 2.98
CA ARG A 294 -4.20 13.31 1.72
C ARG A 294 -5.31 13.10 0.69
N ALA A 295 -5.77 11.87 0.52
CA ALA A 295 -6.83 11.55 -0.40
C ALA A 295 -8.16 12.25 -0.07
N ALA A 296 -8.49 12.40 1.23
CA ALA A 296 -9.66 13.14 1.67
C ALA A 296 -9.58 14.62 1.27
N THR A 297 -8.43 15.24 1.47
CA THR A 297 -8.17 16.65 1.10
C THR A 297 -8.21 16.84 -0.43
N ASP A 298 -7.58 15.94 -1.19
CA ASP A 298 -7.52 16.05 -2.65
C ASP A 298 -8.92 15.90 -3.29
N ILE A 299 -9.73 14.95 -2.82
CA ILE A 299 -11.00 14.61 -3.46
C ILE A 299 -12.19 15.40 -2.92
N TYR A 300 -12.17 15.73 -1.64
CA TYR A 300 -13.24 16.45 -0.97
C TYR A 300 -12.73 17.73 -0.27
N PRO A 301 -12.07 18.66 -0.99
CA PRO A 301 -11.45 19.83 -0.37
C PRO A 301 -12.44 20.68 0.43
N ASP A 302 -13.69 20.82 -0.02
CA ASP A 302 -14.73 21.58 0.70
C ASP A 302 -15.07 21.00 2.10
N ALA A 303 -14.86 19.68 2.28
CA ALA A 303 -15.14 19.00 3.53
C ALA A 303 -13.90 18.81 4.41
N PHE A 304 -12.71 18.73 3.82
CA PHE A 304 -11.47 18.33 4.51
C PHE A 304 -10.32 19.35 4.34
N ASP A 305 -10.56 20.52 3.73
CA ASP A 305 -9.55 21.60 3.66
C ASP A 305 -9.07 21.93 5.08
N ASP A 306 -7.76 21.99 5.28
CA ASP A 306 -7.10 22.15 6.58
C ASP A 306 -7.45 21.08 7.65
N ALA A 307 -8.02 19.95 7.27
CA ALA A 307 -8.37 18.89 8.23
C ALA A 307 -7.14 18.05 8.61
N THR A 308 -6.83 17.98 9.89
CA THR A 308 -5.98 16.95 10.48
C THR A 308 -6.89 15.79 10.88
N LEU A 309 -6.79 14.65 10.19
CA LEU A 309 -7.68 13.51 10.41
C LEU A 309 -7.17 12.53 11.47
N PHE A 310 -5.88 12.59 11.80
CA PHE A 310 -5.29 11.77 12.84
C PHE A 310 -4.21 12.54 13.62
N ASP A 311 -3.94 12.10 14.83
CA ASP A 311 -2.98 12.72 15.73
C ASP A 311 -1.58 12.11 15.56
N ARG A 312 -0.64 12.89 14.99
CA ARG A 312 0.74 12.47 14.73
C ARG A 312 1.53 12.25 16.02
N GLU A 313 1.28 13.07 17.06
CA GLU A 313 1.92 12.88 18.37
C GLU A 313 1.48 11.53 18.95
N ARG A 314 0.19 11.20 18.84
CA ARG A 314 -0.35 9.93 19.30
C ARG A 314 0.23 8.73 18.54
N VAL A 315 0.42 8.82 17.22
CA VAL A 315 1.09 7.77 16.43
C VAL A 315 2.53 7.58 16.93
N ALA A 316 3.27 8.66 17.13
CA ALA A 316 4.65 8.62 17.64
C ALA A 316 4.73 7.99 19.03
N GLU A 317 3.81 8.36 19.95
CA GLU A 317 3.71 7.73 21.30
C GLU A 317 3.47 6.22 21.17
N ILE A 318 2.59 5.78 20.28
CA ILE A 318 2.30 4.34 20.08
C ILE A 318 3.55 3.62 19.57
N VAL A 319 4.25 4.17 18.58
CA VAL A 319 5.49 3.60 18.02
C VAL A 319 6.59 3.49 19.11
N THR A 320 6.76 4.52 19.93
CA THR A 320 7.78 4.53 21.00
C THR A 320 7.34 3.76 22.26
N GLY A 321 6.05 3.51 22.44
CA GLY A 321 5.49 2.86 23.63
C GLY A 321 5.30 3.82 24.81
N GLU A 322 5.16 5.10 24.57
CA GLU A 322 4.98 6.16 25.57
C GLU A 322 3.51 6.59 25.77
N PHE A 323 2.54 5.71 25.50
CA PHE A 323 1.10 5.99 25.44
C PHE A 323 0.28 5.33 26.56
#